data_91de97b78a8ef1948c7fb93126e54743
#
_entry.id   91de97b78a8ef1948c7fb93126e54743
#
_cell.length_a   1.000
_cell.length_b   1.000
_cell.length_c   1.000
_cell.angle_alpha   90.00
_cell.angle_beta   90.00
_cell.angle_gamma   90.00
#
_symmetry.space_group_name_H-M   'P 1'
#
loop_
_entity.id
_entity.type
_entity.pdbx_description
1 polymer ?
#
loop_
_entity_poly.entity_id
_entity_poly.type
_entity_poly.pdbx_seq_one_letter_code
_entity_poly.pdbx_strand_id
1 'polypeptide(L)' 'VGRECVIYFKQSDSKYTVQTTRDGAMREVDVISESGKAYQTGDRTMITSYKDGTLFIQ' A
#
# COMPACT_ATOMS: atom_id res chain seq x y z
N VAL A 1 4.92 -1.56 8.90
CA VAL A 1 4.61 -2.97 9.04
C VAL A 1 3.37 -3.11 9.92
N GLY A 2 2.38 -3.87 9.43
CA GLY A 2 1.14 -4.05 10.14
C GLY A 2 0.20 -2.84 10.13
N ARG A 3 0.47 -1.86 9.29
CA ARG A 3 -0.32 -0.64 9.23
C ARG A 3 -1.39 -0.78 8.15
N GLU A 4 -2.62 -0.46 8.52
CA GLU A 4 -3.73 -0.50 7.57
C GLU A 4 -3.61 0.65 6.57
N CYS A 5 -3.95 0.35 5.32
CA CYS A 5 -3.95 1.34 4.26
C CYS A 5 -5.08 1.07 3.29
N VAL A 6 -5.39 2.08 2.47
CA VAL A 6 -6.47 1.99 1.48
C VAL A 6 -5.85 2.26 0.11
N ILE A 7 -6.19 1.43 -0.85
CA ILE A 7 -5.70 1.59 -2.22
C ILE A 7 -6.29 2.86 -2.80
N TYR A 8 -5.42 3.77 -3.21
CA TYR A 8 -5.85 5.02 -3.84
C TYR A 8 -5.96 4.86 -5.34
N PHE A 9 -4.90 4.38 -5.98
CA PHE A 9 -4.94 4.01 -7.39
C PHE A 9 -3.81 3.05 -7.73
N LYS A 10 -3.97 2.36 -8.86
CA LYS A 10 -2.99 1.40 -9.35
C LYS A 10 -2.04 2.11 -10.32
N GLN A 11 -0.74 2.00 -10.08
CA GLN A 11 0.25 2.61 -10.95
C GLN A 11 0.70 1.66 -12.06
N SER A 12 0.85 0.38 -11.72
CA SER A 12 1.26 -0.66 -12.68
C SER A 12 0.80 -2.01 -12.16
N ASP A 13 1.20 -3.08 -12.81
CA ASP A 13 0.68 -4.43 -12.53
C ASP A 13 0.79 -4.83 -11.05
N SER A 14 1.86 -4.41 -10.37
CA SER A 14 2.04 -4.77 -8.98
C SER A 14 2.32 -3.56 -8.09
N LYS A 15 2.32 -2.36 -8.65
CA LYS A 15 2.63 -1.15 -7.89
C LYS A 15 1.36 -0.31 -7.71
N TYR A 16 1.12 0.08 -6.47
CA TYR A 16 -0.06 0.85 -6.10
C TYR A 16 0.34 2.05 -5.27
N THR A 17 -0.50 3.09 -5.31
CA THR A 17 -0.41 4.19 -4.37
C THR A 17 -1.52 3.98 -3.35
N VAL A 18 -1.15 3.97 -2.07
CA VAL A 18 -2.12 3.78 -0.98
C VAL A 18 -2.12 4.99 -0.08
N GLN A 19 -3.23 5.18 0.61
CA GLN A 19 -3.34 6.19 1.65
C GLN A 19 -3.26 5.52 3.00
N THR A 20 -2.42 6.05 3.87
CA THR A 20 -2.28 5.56 5.23
C THR A 20 -2.30 6.75 6.18
N THR A 21 -2.78 6.51 7.40
CA THR A 21 -2.82 7.54 8.42
C THR A 21 -1.67 7.32 9.39
N ARG A 22 -0.92 8.39 9.65
CA ARG A 22 0.17 8.35 10.59
C ARG A 22 0.15 9.62 11.43
N ASP A 23 0.09 9.45 12.75
CA ASP A 23 0.07 10.56 13.71
C ASP A 23 -1.07 11.55 13.41
N GLY A 24 -2.22 11.02 13.01
CA GLY A 24 -3.37 11.84 12.67
C GLY A 24 -3.32 12.50 11.31
N ALA A 25 -2.26 12.28 10.54
CA ALA A 25 -2.10 12.84 9.21
C ALA A 25 -2.21 11.75 8.15
N MET A 26 -2.97 12.02 7.11
CA MET A 26 -3.10 11.09 5.99
C MET A 26 -1.95 11.31 5.01
N ARG A 27 -1.32 10.22 4.60
CA ARG A 27 -0.21 10.26 3.66
C ARG A 27 -0.44 9.27 2.53
N GLU A 28 0.06 9.62 1.37
CA GLU A 28 0.05 8.74 0.20
C GLU A 28 1.45 8.16 0.02
N VAL A 29 1.53 6.85 -0.08
CA VAL A 29 2.82 6.17 -0.27
C VAL A 29 2.68 5.12 -1.35
N ASP A 30 3.78 4.85 -2.03
CA ASP A 30 3.83 3.81 -3.05
C ASP A 30 4.15 2.48 -2.40
N VAL A 31 3.46 1.43 -2.82
CA VAL A 31 3.67 0.09 -2.30
C VAL A 31 3.69 -0.90 -3.45
N ILE A 32 4.28 -2.07 -3.19
CA ILE A 32 4.33 -3.16 -4.15
C ILE A 32 3.59 -4.35 -3.55
N SER A 33 2.75 -4.99 -4.36
CA SER A 33 2.04 -6.20 -3.95
C SER A 33 2.96 -7.40 -4.12
N GLU A 34 3.34 -8.03 -3.01
CA GLU A 34 4.25 -9.18 -3.04
C GLU A 34 3.60 -10.41 -3.63
N SER A 35 2.32 -10.61 -3.38
CA SER A 35 1.63 -11.81 -3.84
C SER A 35 1.13 -11.71 -5.28
N GLY A 36 1.26 -10.53 -5.89
CA GLY A 36 0.69 -10.30 -7.21
C GLY A 36 -0.81 -10.18 -7.22
N LYS A 37 -1.43 -10.09 -6.04
CA LYS A 37 -2.87 -9.93 -5.93
C LYS A 37 -3.32 -8.61 -6.54
N ALA A 38 -4.41 -8.65 -7.29
CA ALA A 38 -4.96 -7.45 -7.90
C ALA A 38 -5.86 -6.72 -6.89
N TYR A 39 -5.57 -5.45 -6.68
CA TYR A 39 -6.39 -4.59 -5.82
C TYR A 39 -7.08 -3.53 -6.66
N GLN A 40 -8.20 -3.04 -6.16
CA GLN A 40 -8.93 -1.97 -6.80
C GLN A 40 -8.97 -0.75 -5.90
N THR A 41 -9.21 0.42 -6.49
CA THR A 41 -9.34 1.66 -5.73
C THR A 41 -10.38 1.51 -4.65
N GLY A 42 -10.01 1.87 -3.42
CA GLY A 42 -10.90 1.74 -2.28
C GLY A 42 -10.72 0.46 -1.48
N ASP A 43 -9.96 -0.51 -2.00
CA ASP A 43 -9.70 -1.73 -1.25
C ASP A 43 -8.83 -1.45 -0.05
N ARG A 44 -9.07 -2.18 1.03
CA ARG A 44 -8.25 -2.06 2.25
C ARG A 44 -7.24 -3.20 2.28
N THR A 45 -6.05 -2.88 2.72
CA THR A 45 -5.00 -3.86 2.91
C THR A 45 -4.07 -3.38 4.01
N MET A 46 -3.05 -4.17 4.28
CA MET A 46 -2.08 -3.80 5.30
C MET A 46 -0.69 -3.85 4.71
N ILE A 47 0.16 -2.93 5.16
CA ILE A 47 1.57 -2.95 4.81
C ILE A 47 2.21 -4.10 5.61
N THR A 48 2.76 -5.07 4.90
CA THR A 48 3.27 -6.29 5.51
C THR A 48 4.77 -6.26 5.75
N SER A 49 5.51 -5.49 4.95
CA SER A 49 6.95 -5.41 5.11
C SER A 49 7.49 -4.13 4.53
N TYR A 50 8.74 -3.85 4.89
CA TYR A 50 9.47 -2.70 4.40
C TYR A 50 10.90 -3.16 4.12
N LYS A 51 11.39 -2.90 2.92
CA LYS A 51 12.73 -3.31 2.54
C LYS A 51 13.32 -2.31 1.55
N ASP A 52 14.53 -1.85 1.86
CA ASP A 52 15.30 -0.96 0.97
C ASP A 52 14.52 0.27 0.52
N GLY A 53 13.77 0.88 1.45
CA GLY A 53 12.99 2.06 1.17
C GLY A 53 11.68 1.78 0.45
N THR A 54 11.33 0.52 0.25
CA THR A 54 10.09 0.13 -0.42
C THR A 54 9.15 -0.55 0.56
N LEU A 55 7.89 -0.12 0.54
CA LEU A 55 6.84 -0.74 1.34
C LEU A 55 6.14 -1.80 0.50
N PHE A 56 5.81 -2.91 1.14
CA PHE A 56 5.14 -4.02 0.48
C PHE A 56 3.80 -4.29 1.13
N ILE A 57 2.82 -4.66 0.32
CA ILE A 57 1.53 -5.15 0.78
C ILE A 57 1.37 -6.59 0.33
N GLN A 58 0.40 -7.25 0.90
CA GLN A 58 0.14 -8.64 0.60
C GLN A 58 -0.28 -8.86 -0.85
#